data_00d7f15fdb8192f6f3407f3d05dca57d
#
_entry.id   00d7f15fdb8192f6f3407f3d05dca57d
#
_cell.length_a   1.000
_cell.length_b   1.000
_cell.length_c   1.000
_cell.angle_alpha   90.00
_cell.angle_beta   90.00
_cell.angle_gamma   90.00
#
_symmetry.space_group_name_H-M   'P 1'
#
loop_
_entity.id
_entity.type
_entity.pdbx_description
1 polymer ?
#
loop_
_entity_poly.entity_id
_entity_poly.type
_entity_poly.pdbx_seq_one_letter_code
_entity_poly.pdbx_strand_id
1 'polypeptide(L)'
;MYAVVKSGARQYRASVGDTFLVERLPADVGQQIELDEVLLIAGDDQVEIGQPTVEGARMLVTVVAQEKGPKVWIFKYHPRKRYRRRAGHRQRYTRLRVDEIVM
;
A
#
# COMPACT_ATOMS: atom_id res chain seq x y z
N MET A 1 1.51 -3.67 18.72
CA MET A 1 0.30 -3.09 18.08
C MET A 1 0.48 -3.06 16.56
N TYR A 2 -0.52 -3.48 15.85
CA TYR A 2 -0.55 -3.35 14.40
C TYR A 2 -1.94 -2.91 13.97
N ALA A 3 -2.02 -2.40 12.75
CA ALA A 3 -3.31 -2.06 12.14
C ALA A 3 -3.39 -2.65 10.74
N VAL A 4 -4.62 -2.96 10.33
CA VAL A 4 -4.92 -3.33 8.94
C VAL A 4 -5.60 -2.13 8.31
N VAL A 5 -5.02 -1.61 7.27
CA VAL A 5 -5.55 -0.46 6.53
C VAL A 5 -5.85 -0.84 5.10
N LYS A 6 -6.80 -0.15 4.51
CA LYS A 6 -7.13 -0.29 3.09
C LYS A 6 -6.57 0.90 2.33
N SER A 7 -5.83 0.63 1.27
CA SER A 7 -5.35 1.64 0.35
C SER A 7 -5.60 1.16 -1.07
N GLY A 8 -6.40 1.91 -1.81
CA GLY A 8 -6.87 1.45 -3.11
C GLY A 8 -7.72 0.20 -2.98
N ALA A 9 -7.43 -0.80 -3.78
CA ALA A 9 -8.14 -2.08 -3.78
C ALA A 9 -7.52 -3.13 -2.84
N ARG A 10 -6.49 -2.78 -2.09
CA ARG A 10 -5.72 -3.74 -1.29
C ARG A 10 -5.71 -3.37 0.18
N GLN A 11 -5.51 -4.38 1.01
CA GLN A 11 -5.38 -4.25 2.45
C GLN A 11 -3.93 -4.52 2.85
N TYR A 12 -3.46 -3.78 3.83
CA TYR A 12 -2.10 -3.87 4.32
C TYR A 12 -2.10 -3.98 5.84
N ARG A 13 -1.21 -4.81 6.36
CA ARG A 13 -1.00 -4.95 7.78
C ARG A 13 0.36 -4.39 8.14
N ALA A 14 0.41 -3.47 9.08
CA ALA A 14 1.67 -2.84 9.48
C ALA A 14 1.65 -2.39 10.93
N SER A 15 2.82 -2.41 11.53
CA SER A 15 3.09 -1.85 12.87
C SER A 15 3.88 -0.56 12.74
N VAL A 16 3.92 0.24 13.80
CA VAL A 16 4.73 1.46 13.84
C VAL A 16 6.21 1.11 13.53
N GLY A 17 6.80 1.87 12.65
CA GLY A 17 8.17 1.65 12.18
C GLY A 17 8.30 0.76 10.96
N ASP A 18 7.26 0.00 10.61
CA ASP A 18 7.26 -0.83 9.42
C ASP A 18 7.17 0.01 8.15
N THR A 19 7.73 -0.53 7.09
CA THR A 19 7.53 0.02 5.74
C THR A 19 6.76 -0.98 4.90
N PHE A 20 5.92 -0.46 4.01
CA PHE A 20 5.18 -1.31 3.09
C PHE A 20 4.97 -0.58 1.76
N LEU A 21 4.73 -1.37 0.72
CA LEU A 21 4.51 -0.84 -0.62
C LEU A 21 3.02 -0.81 -0.93
N VAL A 22 2.55 0.35 -1.37
CA VAL A 22 1.19 0.51 -1.88
C VAL A 22 1.25 0.90 -3.36
N GLU A 23 0.13 0.79 -4.05
CA GLU A 23 0.03 1.36 -5.38
C GLU A 23 0.37 2.85 -5.34
N ARG A 24 0.94 3.35 -6.41
CA ARG A 24 1.44 4.74 -6.46
C ARG A 24 0.41 5.74 -5.98
N LEU A 25 0.82 6.54 -5.01
CA LEU A 25 0.05 7.67 -4.49
C LEU A 25 0.62 8.98 -5.04
N PRO A 26 -0.24 9.98 -5.30
CA PRO A 26 0.22 11.29 -5.79
C PRO A 26 0.75 12.13 -4.64
N ALA A 27 1.89 11.73 -4.11
CA ALA A 27 2.52 12.39 -2.97
C ALA A 27 4.02 12.46 -3.16
N ASP A 28 4.63 13.47 -2.57
CA ASP A 28 6.07 13.67 -2.64
C ASP A 28 6.78 12.91 -1.52
N VAL A 29 8.02 12.51 -1.80
CA VAL A 29 8.88 11.90 -0.78
C VAL A 29 9.05 12.86 0.39
N GLY A 30 8.84 12.36 1.60
CA GLY A 30 8.87 13.15 2.83
C GLY A 30 7.52 13.66 3.26
N GLN A 31 6.50 13.57 2.42
CA GLN A 31 5.16 14.00 2.78
C GLN A 31 4.51 13.01 3.74
N GLN A 32 3.85 13.53 4.77
CA GLN A 32 3.06 12.73 5.69
C GLN A 32 1.62 12.63 5.19
N ILE A 33 1.09 11.41 5.23
CA ILE A 33 -0.26 11.11 4.76
C ILE A 33 -1.03 10.44 5.90
N GLU A 34 -2.32 10.73 6.00
CA GLU A 34 -3.24 10.00 6.86
C GLU A 34 -3.98 8.94 6.07
N LEU A 35 -3.90 7.69 6.54
CA LEU A 35 -4.72 6.61 6.04
C LEU A 35 -5.85 6.38 7.04
N ASP A 36 -7.06 6.75 6.66
CA ASP A 36 -8.23 6.73 7.55
C ASP A 36 -9.11 5.49 7.39
N GLU A 37 -8.88 4.69 6.36
CA GLU A 37 -9.60 3.44 6.18
C GLU A 37 -8.96 2.31 6.98
N VAL A 38 -8.98 2.46 8.30
CA VAL A 38 -8.44 1.46 9.23
C VAL A 38 -9.52 0.42 9.51
N LEU A 39 -9.27 -0.82 9.13
CA LEU A 39 -10.24 -1.91 9.24
C LEU A 39 -10.14 -2.65 10.57
N LEU A 40 -8.95 -2.66 11.16
CA LEU A 40 -8.70 -3.39 12.38
C LEU A 40 -7.47 -2.81 13.08
N ILE A 41 -7.53 -2.71 14.39
CA ILE A 41 -6.38 -2.40 15.23
C ILE A 41 -6.25 -3.50 16.26
N ALA A 42 -5.07 -4.10 16.34
CA ALA A 42 -4.74 -5.10 17.33
C ALA A 42 -3.60 -4.60 18.22
N GLY A 43 -3.88 -4.46 19.51
CA GLY A 43 -2.88 -4.19 20.52
C GLY A 43 -2.58 -5.42 21.35
N ASP A 44 -1.83 -5.24 22.41
CA ASP A 44 -1.45 -6.36 23.28
C ASP A 44 -2.65 -6.99 24.00
N ASP A 45 -3.63 -6.17 24.40
CA ASP A 45 -4.79 -6.61 25.17
C ASP A 45 -6.13 -6.36 24.49
N GLN A 46 -6.15 -5.67 23.35
CA GLN A 46 -7.38 -5.27 22.69
C GLN A 46 -7.30 -5.44 21.19
N VAL A 47 -8.41 -5.85 20.61
CA VAL A 47 -8.61 -5.88 19.18
C VAL A 47 -9.86 -5.10 18.85
N GLU A 48 -9.74 -4.07 18.02
CA GLU A 48 -10.88 -3.33 17.51
C GLU A 48 -11.06 -3.60 16.03
N ILE A 49 -12.24 -4.09 15.70
CA ILE A 49 -12.61 -4.45 14.32
C ILE A 49 -13.59 -3.42 13.80
N GLY A 50 -13.31 -2.89 12.63
CA GLY A 50 -14.16 -1.90 12.00
C GLY A 50 -15.40 -2.49 11.35
N GLN A 51 -16.45 -1.67 11.24
CA GLN A 51 -17.68 -2.01 10.56
C GLN A 51 -18.13 -0.84 9.66
N PRO A 52 -17.57 -0.71 8.48
CA PRO A 52 -16.39 -1.40 7.90
C PRO A 52 -15.04 -0.87 8.37
N THR A 53 -15.01 0.31 9.00
CA THR A 53 -13.77 0.93 9.50
C THR A 53 -13.89 1.24 10.98
N VAL A 54 -12.75 1.26 11.66
CA VAL A 54 -12.69 1.67 13.06
C VAL A 54 -12.85 3.19 13.12
N GLU A 55 -13.91 3.64 13.76
CA GLU A 55 -14.24 5.07 13.84
C GLU A 55 -13.16 5.85 14.58
N GLY A 56 -12.74 6.97 14.00
CA GLY A 56 -11.72 7.84 14.58
C GLY A 56 -10.30 7.32 14.45
N ALA A 57 -10.12 6.10 13.98
CA ALA A 57 -8.78 5.53 13.83
C ALA A 57 -8.14 5.98 12.52
N ARG A 58 -6.83 6.17 12.57
CA ARG A 58 -6.05 6.53 11.39
C ARG A 58 -4.62 6.06 11.56
N MET A 59 -3.96 5.84 10.44
CA MET A 59 -2.54 5.54 10.40
C MET A 59 -1.82 6.72 9.77
N LEU A 60 -0.86 7.28 10.49
CA LEU A 60 -0.01 8.33 9.95
C LEU A 60 1.22 7.69 9.33
N VAL A 61 1.44 7.98 8.07
CA VAL A 61 2.55 7.40 7.31
C VAL A 61 3.33 8.51 6.61
N THR A 62 4.61 8.28 6.39
CA THR A 62 5.47 9.17 5.61
C THR A 62 5.88 8.48 4.32
N VAL A 63 5.82 9.19 3.22
CA VAL A 63 6.30 8.70 1.94
C VAL A 63 7.82 8.66 1.98
N VAL A 64 8.37 7.46 1.96
CA VAL A 64 9.82 7.23 2.03
C VAL A 64 10.44 7.24 0.65
N ALA A 65 9.75 6.66 -0.33
CA ALA A 65 10.26 6.58 -1.69
C ALA A 65 9.11 6.35 -2.67
N GLN A 66 9.34 6.79 -3.90
CA GLN A 66 8.51 6.41 -5.05
C GLN A 66 9.32 5.39 -5.83
N GLU A 67 8.85 4.17 -5.85
CA GLU A 67 9.60 3.05 -6.41
C GLU A 67 8.94 2.49 -7.66
N LYS A 68 9.78 1.95 -8.53
CA LYS A 68 9.31 1.11 -9.63
C LYS A 68 9.56 -0.33 -9.24
N GLY A 69 8.55 -1.15 -9.37
CA GLY A 69 8.69 -2.57 -9.17
C GLY A 69 9.57 -3.23 -10.23
N PRO A 70 9.82 -4.53 -10.08
CA PRO A 70 10.56 -5.27 -11.10
C PRO A 70 9.92 -5.11 -12.46
N LYS A 71 10.73 -4.95 -13.48
CA LYS A 71 10.24 -4.87 -14.85
C LYS A 71 9.72 -6.23 -15.27
N VAL A 72 8.42 -6.30 -15.48
CA VAL A 72 7.79 -7.51 -15.99
C VAL A 72 7.65 -7.38 -17.49
N TRP A 73 8.33 -8.25 -18.22
CA TRP A 73 8.16 -8.32 -19.65
C TRP A 73 6.95 -9.19 -19.95
N ILE A 74 5.91 -8.58 -20.50
CA ILE A 74 4.77 -9.33 -20.99
C ILE A 74 5.06 -9.72 -22.42
N PHE A 75 5.29 -11.01 -22.62
CA PHE A 75 5.51 -11.56 -23.92
C PHE A 75 4.27 -12.31 -24.37
N LYS A 76 3.51 -11.74 -25.27
CA LYS A 76 2.38 -12.40 -25.89
C LYS A 76 2.82 -12.91 -27.26
N TYR A 77 2.96 -14.20 -27.36
CA TYR A 77 3.33 -14.85 -28.60
C TYR A 77 2.08 -15.44 -29.26
N HIS A 78 1.74 -14.89 -30.42
CA HIS A 78 0.68 -15.42 -31.26
C HIS A 78 1.27 -15.79 -32.62
N PRO A 79 1.61 -17.08 -32.85
CA PRO A 79 2.27 -17.51 -34.08
C PRO A 79 1.49 -17.18 -35.34
N ARG A 80 0.16 -17.20 -35.25
CA ARG A 80 -0.72 -16.98 -36.40
C ARG A 80 -0.86 -15.51 -36.80
N LYS A 81 -0.60 -14.60 -35.90
CA LYS A 81 -0.82 -13.17 -36.13
C LYS A 81 0.46 -12.38 -36.19
N ARG A 82 1.60 -13.02 -36.09
CA ARG A 82 2.91 -12.35 -35.99
C ARG A 82 2.92 -11.23 -34.96
N TYR A 83 2.11 -11.40 -33.95
CA TYR A 83 1.97 -10.40 -32.93
C TYR A 83 3.13 -10.52 -31.96
N ARG A 84 4.10 -9.66 -32.15
CA ARG A 84 5.25 -9.54 -31.26
C ARG A 84 5.14 -8.26 -30.49
N ARG A 85 4.37 -8.27 -29.45
CA ARG A 85 4.33 -7.11 -28.60
C ARG A 85 5.20 -7.35 -27.38
N ARG A 86 6.32 -6.66 -27.33
CA ARG A 86 7.11 -6.54 -26.11
C ARG A 86 6.65 -5.28 -25.41
N ALA A 87 5.83 -5.43 -24.41
CA ALA A 87 5.52 -4.33 -23.53
C ALA A 87 6.22 -4.58 -22.21
N GLY A 88 7.19 -3.73 -21.89
CA GLY A 88 7.75 -3.70 -20.55
C GLY A 88 6.73 -3.03 -19.65
N HIS A 89 6.17 -3.76 -18.69
CA HIS A 89 5.31 -3.19 -17.68
C HIS A 89 6.07 -3.07 -16.38
N ARG A 90 6.15 -1.86 -15.84
CA ARG A 90 6.66 -1.60 -14.50
C ARG A 90 5.53 -1.07 -13.65
N GLN A 91 5.15 -1.84 -12.66
CA GLN A 91 4.25 -1.37 -11.65
C GLN A 91 4.97 -0.32 -10.81
N ARG A 92 4.30 0.81 -10.57
CA ARG A 92 4.83 1.86 -9.71
C ARG A 92 4.24 1.75 -8.33
N TYR A 93 5.09 1.93 -7.34
CA TYR A 93 4.71 1.81 -5.94
C TYR A 93 5.16 3.03 -5.16
N THR A 94 4.44 3.30 -4.09
CA THR A 94 4.86 4.24 -3.08
C THR A 94 5.23 3.46 -1.84
N ARG A 95 6.44 3.67 -1.33
CA ARG A 95 6.87 3.09 -0.06
C ARG A 95 6.49 4.01 1.07
N LEU A 96 5.74 3.48 2.02
CA LEU A 96 5.25 4.20 3.18
C LEU A 96 5.87 3.64 4.44
N ARG A 97 6.25 4.53 5.36
CA ARG A 97 6.69 4.16 6.70
C ARG A 97 5.61 4.55 7.68
N VAL A 98 5.24 3.63 8.57
CA VAL A 98 4.23 3.90 9.58
C VAL A 98 4.88 4.72 10.69
N ASP A 99 4.41 5.94 10.88
CA ASP A 99 4.87 6.84 11.94
C ASP A 99 4.07 6.65 13.22
N GLU A 100 2.75 6.53 13.10
CA GLU A 100 1.87 6.43 14.24
C GLU A 100 0.55 5.76 13.84
N ILE A 101 -0.02 5.00 14.77
CA ILE A 101 -1.38 4.47 14.66
C ILE A 101 -2.20 5.19 15.73
N VAL A 102 -3.19 5.96 15.28
CA VAL A 102 -4.04 6.76 16.15
C VAL A 102 -5.40 6.10 16.27
N MET A 103 -5.85 5.96 17.47
CA MET A 103 -7.18 5.40 17.78
C MET A 103 -8.17 6.52 18.11
#